data_0f4b8e7923fc4deab09c340dd1db17e9
#
_entry.id   0f4b8e7923fc4deab09c340dd1db17e9
#
_cell.length_a   1.000
_cell.length_b   1.000
_cell.length_c   1.000
_cell.angle_alpha   90.00
_cell.angle_beta   90.00
_cell.angle_gamma   90.00
#
_symmetry.space_group_name_H-M   'P 1'
#
loop_
_entity.id
_entity.type
_entity.pdbx_description
1 polymer ?
#
loop_
_entity_poly.entity_id
_entity_poly.type
_entity_poly.pdbx_seq_one_letter_code
_entity_poly.pdbx_strand_id
1 'polypeptide(L)'
;MLDIFDRIERDSGGPIGQYYDQAFGYYMYPKLEGELGPHMVFNGKEVLNWSLNNYLGLANHPEVRKADAEGAARWGLAYPMGSRMLSGHTALHEKLEK
;
A
#
# COMPACT_ATOMS: atom_id res chain seq x y z
N MET A 1 32.75 2.58 -6.08
CA MET A 1 31.60 2.64 -7.02
C MET A 1 30.39 2.95 -6.17
N LEU A 2 29.70 4.07 -6.42
CA LEU A 2 28.48 4.40 -5.68
C LEU A 2 27.42 3.36 -6.03
N ASP A 3 26.73 2.83 -5.02
CA ASP A 3 25.60 1.94 -5.26
C ASP A 3 24.35 2.72 -5.76
N ILE A 4 23.27 2.03 -6.03
CA ILE A 4 22.05 2.65 -6.56
C ILE A 4 21.39 3.58 -5.53
N PHE A 5 21.50 3.27 -4.24
CA PHE A 5 20.93 4.08 -3.18
C PHE A 5 21.71 5.37 -3.00
N ASP A 6 23.06 5.31 -2.99
CA ASP A 6 23.93 6.49 -3.00
C ASP A 6 23.63 7.43 -4.17
N ARG A 7 23.29 6.86 -5.34
CA ARG A 7 22.92 7.66 -6.52
C ARG A 7 21.57 8.34 -6.35
N ILE A 8 20.59 7.61 -5.84
CA ILE A 8 19.24 8.17 -5.58
C ILE A 8 19.32 9.32 -4.59
N GLU A 9 20.07 9.16 -3.51
CA GLU A 9 20.26 10.22 -2.51
C GLU A 9 20.97 11.44 -3.13
N ARG A 10 22.06 11.20 -3.86
CA ARG A 10 22.83 12.29 -4.46
C ARG A 10 22.07 13.04 -5.55
N ASP A 11 21.29 12.35 -6.36
CA ASP A 11 20.56 12.94 -7.46
C ASP A 11 19.17 13.47 -7.02
N SER A 12 18.95 13.62 -5.70
CA SER A 12 17.71 14.12 -5.11
C SER A 12 16.46 13.41 -5.63
N GLY A 13 16.55 12.10 -5.89
CA GLY A 13 15.42 11.28 -6.33
C GLY A 13 15.02 11.48 -7.80
N GLY A 14 15.91 12.00 -8.65
CA GLY A 14 15.65 12.20 -10.08
C GLY A 14 14.67 13.32 -10.39
N PRO A 15 13.89 13.24 -11.49
CA PRO A 15 13.01 14.34 -11.93
C PRO A 15 11.95 14.76 -10.89
N ILE A 16 11.54 13.85 -10.04
CA ILE A 16 10.55 14.14 -8.99
C ILE A 16 11.22 14.72 -7.75
N GLY A 17 12.45 14.32 -7.47
CA GLY A 17 13.21 14.75 -6.28
C GLY A 17 13.44 16.26 -6.20
N GLN A 18 13.50 16.95 -7.34
CA GLN A 18 13.60 18.41 -7.37
C GLN A 18 12.44 19.13 -6.66
N TYR A 19 11.31 18.46 -6.49
CA TYR A 19 10.13 18.99 -5.80
C TYR A 19 10.07 18.61 -4.33
N TYR A 20 11.03 17.83 -3.83
CA TYR A 20 11.02 17.30 -2.47
C TYR A 20 10.89 18.40 -1.42
N ASP A 21 11.75 19.42 -1.50
CA ASP A 21 11.75 20.54 -0.55
C ASP A 21 10.49 21.40 -0.66
N GLN A 22 10.00 21.60 -1.90
CA GLN A 22 8.80 22.41 -2.14
C GLN A 22 7.54 21.72 -1.60
N ALA A 23 7.51 20.39 -1.61
CA ALA A 23 6.39 19.60 -1.10
C ALA A 23 6.63 19.06 0.32
N PHE A 24 7.56 19.62 1.07
CA PHE A 24 7.88 19.19 2.43
C PHE A 24 8.20 17.69 2.55
N GLY A 25 8.80 17.12 1.51
CA GLY A 25 9.13 15.69 1.44
C GLY A 25 8.00 14.78 0.97
N TYR A 26 6.87 15.32 0.54
CA TYR A 26 5.72 14.49 0.16
C TYR A 26 5.94 13.68 -1.13
N TYR A 27 6.64 14.20 -2.13
CA TYR A 27 6.78 13.55 -3.45
C TYR A 27 7.70 12.33 -3.48
N MET A 28 8.49 12.11 -2.44
CA MET A 28 9.42 10.97 -2.39
C MET A 28 9.14 10.12 -1.16
N TYR A 29 8.39 9.03 -1.35
CA TYR A 29 8.09 8.06 -0.29
C TYR A 29 7.63 8.70 1.03
N PRO A 30 6.54 9.47 1.04
CA PRO A 30 6.10 10.17 2.23
C PRO A 30 5.83 9.17 3.36
N LYS A 31 6.41 9.41 4.51
CA LYS A 31 6.15 8.61 5.70
C LYS A 31 4.84 9.05 6.32
N LEU A 32 3.78 8.33 6.00
CA LEU A 32 2.47 8.51 6.61
C LEU A 32 2.32 7.61 7.83
N GLU A 33 1.74 8.13 8.90
CA GLU A 33 1.55 7.44 10.17
C GLU A 33 0.07 7.31 10.51
N GLY A 34 -0.25 6.31 11.33
CA GLY A 34 -1.62 6.01 11.74
C GLY A 34 -2.25 4.85 10.97
N GLU A 35 -3.52 4.59 11.24
CA GLU A 35 -4.27 3.59 10.47
C GLU A 35 -4.54 4.08 9.06
N LEU A 36 -4.56 3.12 8.12
CA LEU A 36 -4.85 3.40 6.72
C LEU A 36 -6.25 3.99 6.57
N GLY A 37 -6.35 5.24 6.14
CA GLY A 37 -7.64 5.91 6.04
C GLY A 37 -7.54 7.30 5.41
N PRO A 38 -8.66 8.00 5.28
CA PRO A 38 -8.68 9.34 4.69
C PRO A 38 -7.91 10.37 5.52
N HIS A 39 -7.78 10.16 6.82
CA HIS A 39 -7.02 10.99 7.73
C HIS A 39 -5.80 10.23 8.22
N MET A 40 -4.63 10.74 7.91
CA MET A 40 -3.34 10.18 8.33
C MET A 40 -2.42 11.30 8.83
N VAL A 41 -1.32 10.96 9.46
CA VAL A 41 -0.37 11.96 9.97
C VAL A 41 0.85 12.02 9.06
N PHE A 42 1.23 13.22 8.65
CA PHE A 42 2.44 13.52 7.90
C PHE A 42 3.21 14.64 8.57
N ASN A 43 4.47 14.40 8.91
CA ASN A 43 5.32 15.36 9.65
C ASN A 43 4.63 15.94 10.90
N GLY A 44 3.97 15.07 11.69
CA GLY A 44 3.28 15.44 12.92
C GLY A 44 1.97 16.23 12.75
N LYS A 45 1.47 16.36 11.52
CA LYS A 45 0.19 17.04 11.22
C LYS A 45 -0.78 16.08 10.59
N GLU A 46 -2.05 16.14 11.00
CA GLU A 46 -3.11 15.42 10.31
C GLU A 46 -3.31 15.99 8.92
N VAL A 47 -3.37 15.09 7.95
CA VAL A 47 -3.57 15.41 6.54
C VAL A 47 -4.69 14.55 5.96
N LEU A 48 -5.41 15.09 4.98
CA LEU A 48 -6.36 14.34 4.18
C LEU A 48 -5.62 13.60 3.08
N ASN A 49 -5.67 12.27 3.14
CA ASN A 49 -4.97 11.42 2.19
C ASN A 49 -5.88 11.03 1.01
N TRP A 50 -5.56 11.55 -0.17
CA TRP A 50 -6.29 11.31 -1.41
C TRP A 50 -5.69 10.19 -2.27
N SER A 51 -4.56 9.61 -1.87
CA SER A 51 -3.79 8.65 -2.68
C SER A 51 -4.09 7.18 -2.40
N LEU A 52 -5.10 6.89 -1.58
CA LEU A 52 -5.45 5.52 -1.23
C LEU A 52 -6.37 4.86 -2.24
N ASN A 53 -6.05 3.60 -2.59
CA ASN A 53 -6.94 2.73 -3.35
C ASN A 53 -7.98 2.05 -2.44
N ASN A 54 -8.70 2.82 -1.66
CA ASN A 54 -9.72 2.36 -0.73
C ASN A 54 -11.11 2.90 -1.12
N TYR A 55 -11.49 2.66 -2.37
CA TYR A 55 -12.67 3.25 -3.00
C TYR A 55 -13.98 2.95 -2.29
N LEU A 56 -14.11 1.78 -1.68
CA LEU A 56 -15.29 1.36 -0.94
C LEU A 56 -15.19 1.61 0.56
N GLY A 57 -14.05 2.11 1.05
CA GLY A 57 -13.83 2.33 2.48
C GLY A 57 -13.69 1.07 3.32
N LEU A 58 -13.45 -0.09 2.71
CA LEU A 58 -13.48 -1.39 3.37
C LEU A 58 -12.14 -1.83 3.97
N ALA A 59 -11.03 -1.16 3.67
CA ALA A 59 -9.70 -1.59 4.10
C ALA A 59 -9.56 -1.76 5.63
N ASN A 60 -10.26 -0.94 6.40
CA ASN A 60 -10.26 -1.01 7.87
C ASN A 60 -11.60 -1.53 8.46
N HIS A 61 -12.51 -2.02 7.62
CA HIS A 61 -13.76 -2.58 8.12
C HIS A 61 -13.47 -3.81 8.99
N PRO A 62 -13.97 -3.89 10.24
CA PRO A 62 -13.61 -4.96 11.19
C PRO A 62 -13.87 -6.36 10.65
N GLU A 63 -14.99 -6.58 10.00
CA GLU A 63 -15.33 -7.90 9.43
C GLU A 63 -14.44 -8.27 8.25
N VAL A 64 -14.06 -7.30 7.41
CA VAL A 64 -13.15 -7.53 6.28
C VAL A 64 -11.75 -7.88 6.80
N ARG A 65 -11.23 -7.11 7.75
CA ARG A 65 -9.94 -7.39 8.39
C ARG A 65 -9.90 -8.76 9.07
N LYS A 66 -11.00 -9.13 9.75
CA LYS A 66 -11.13 -10.44 10.38
C LYS A 66 -11.13 -11.56 9.34
N ALA A 67 -11.91 -11.43 8.28
CA ALA A 67 -11.97 -12.43 7.20
C ALA A 67 -10.62 -12.59 6.50
N ASP A 68 -9.88 -11.50 6.28
CA ASP A 68 -8.53 -11.52 5.70
C ASP A 68 -7.54 -12.25 6.61
N ALA A 69 -7.54 -11.94 7.91
CA ALA A 69 -6.69 -12.61 8.90
C ALA A 69 -6.98 -14.12 9.01
N GLU A 70 -8.24 -14.51 9.01
CA GLU A 70 -8.67 -15.92 9.00
C GLU A 70 -8.26 -16.61 7.70
N GLY A 71 -8.39 -15.94 6.56
CA GLY A 71 -7.93 -16.41 5.26
C GLY A 71 -6.42 -16.63 5.25
N ALA A 72 -5.65 -15.66 5.72
CA ALA A 72 -4.18 -15.78 5.83
C ALA A 72 -3.75 -16.92 6.76
N ALA A 73 -4.42 -17.10 7.89
CA ALA A 73 -4.14 -18.19 8.82
C ALA A 73 -4.43 -19.57 8.22
N ARG A 74 -5.45 -19.69 7.37
CA ARG A 74 -5.86 -20.95 6.77
C ARG A 74 -5.07 -21.35 5.53
N TRP A 75 -4.78 -20.39 4.66
CA TRP A 75 -4.20 -20.66 3.34
C TRP A 75 -2.83 -20.03 3.09
N GLY A 76 -2.32 -19.24 4.03
CA GLY A 76 -1.12 -18.43 3.84
C GLY A 76 -1.41 -17.08 3.21
N LEU A 77 -0.37 -16.24 3.12
CA LEU A 77 -0.47 -14.91 2.56
C LEU A 77 -0.61 -14.95 1.04
N ALA A 78 -1.46 -14.09 0.50
CA ALA A 78 -1.64 -13.90 -0.94
C ALA A 78 -1.89 -15.20 -1.73
N TYR A 79 -2.61 -16.14 -1.15
CA TYR A 79 -2.98 -17.40 -1.82
C TYR A 79 -3.86 -17.14 -3.06
N PRO A 80 -3.57 -17.74 -4.22
CA PRO A 80 -2.53 -18.74 -4.53
C PRO A 80 -1.15 -18.18 -4.93
N MET A 81 -0.79 -16.96 -4.60
CA MET A 81 0.50 -16.29 -4.86
C MET A 81 0.86 -16.13 -6.36
N GLY A 82 -0.12 -16.04 -7.21
CA GLY A 82 0.13 -15.88 -8.63
C GLY A 82 -1.16 -15.71 -9.42
N SER A 83 -1.03 -15.78 -10.74
CA SER A 83 -2.18 -15.72 -11.63
C SER A 83 -3.11 -16.92 -11.41
N ARG A 84 -4.40 -16.66 -11.31
CA ARG A 84 -5.43 -17.74 -11.21
C ARG A 84 -5.34 -18.76 -12.35
N MET A 85 -4.93 -18.32 -13.52
CA MET A 85 -4.74 -19.21 -14.69
C MET A 85 -3.61 -20.22 -14.50
N LEU A 86 -2.54 -19.83 -13.81
CA LEU A 86 -1.33 -20.64 -13.68
C LEU A 86 -1.19 -21.28 -12.30
N SER A 87 -1.54 -20.55 -11.25
CA SER A 87 -1.33 -20.97 -9.86
C SER A 87 -2.55 -21.63 -9.22
N GLY A 88 -3.66 -21.60 -9.90
CA GLY A 88 -4.91 -22.23 -9.47
C GLY A 88 -6.03 -21.26 -9.15
N HIS A 89 -7.23 -21.69 -9.42
CA HIS A 89 -8.49 -21.04 -9.07
C HIS A 89 -9.04 -21.68 -7.80
N THR A 90 -9.54 -20.91 -6.86
CA THR A 90 -9.99 -21.43 -5.58
C THR A 90 -11.50 -21.41 -5.44
N ALA A 91 -12.05 -22.23 -4.55
CA ALA A 91 -13.47 -22.21 -4.22
C ALA A 91 -13.97 -20.86 -3.71
N LEU A 92 -13.08 -20.02 -3.14
CA LEU A 92 -13.42 -18.65 -2.74
C LEU A 92 -13.64 -17.73 -3.94
N HIS A 93 -12.84 -17.88 -4.99
CA HIS A 93 -13.05 -17.16 -6.24
C HIS A 93 -14.40 -17.53 -6.88
N GLU A 94 -14.70 -18.84 -6.96
CA GLU A 94 -15.99 -19.29 -7.47
C GLU A 94 -17.20 -18.79 -6.66
N LYS A 95 -17.05 -18.75 -5.34
CA LYS A 95 -18.10 -18.23 -4.45
C LYS A 95 -18.33 -16.73 -4.64
N LEU A 96 -17.26 -15.97 -4.91
CA LEU A 96 -17.35 -14.53 -5.15
C LEU A 96 -18.00 -14.20 -6.51
N GLU A 97 -17.77 -15.04 -7.50
CA GLU A 97 -18.23 -14.83 -8.88
C GLU A 97 -19.70 -15.25 -9.11
N LYS A 98 -20.30 -15.97 -8.19
CA LYS A 98 -21.73 -16.39 -8.22
C LYS A 98 -22.64 -15.40 -7.48
#